data_604502b5aeca0167c9ced7a3d8b45571
#
_entry.id   604502b5aeca0167c9ced7a3d8b45571
#
_cell.length_a   1.000
_cell.length_b   1.000
_cell.length_c   1.000
_cell.angle_alpha   90.00
_cell.angle_beta   90.00
_cell.angle_gamma   90.00
#
_symmetry.space_group_name_H-M   'P 1'
#
loop_
_entity.id
_entity.type
_entity.pdbx_description
1 polymer ?
#
loop_
_entity_poly.entity_id
_entity_poly.type
_entity_poly.pdbx_seq_one_letter_code
_entity_poly.pdbx_strand_id
1 'polypeptide(L)'
;SSRLNGEYQKEISEIIRTRLKDKEPALSGIISVTEADVAPDLKTAKIYISIFAKDEAEKLRSFDIISENAGFIRHELSQVMRMRTVPALTFLWDGSMAYGAKMDELFKKIHDSEEKKDGDD
;
A
#
# COMPACT_ATOMS: atom_id res chain seq x y z
N SER A 1 9.73 -16.19 -2.29
CA SER A 1 11.06 -15.91 -2.84
C SER A 1 11.09 -14.50 -3.43
N SER A 2 12.28 -13.97 -3.62
CA SER A 2 12.41 -12.61 -4.11
C SER A 2 11.87 -12.47 -5.53
N ARG A 3 11.96 -13.52 -6.31
CA ARG A 3 11.45 -13.49 -7.68
C ARG A 3 9.94 -13.38 -7.67
N LEU A 4 9.28 -14.19 -6.87
CA LEU A 4 7.84 -14.17 -6.76
C LEU A 4 7.37 -12.83 -6.20
N ASN A 5 8.10 -12.33 -5.19
CA ASN A 5 7.77 -11.03 -4.61
C ASN A 5 7.85 -9.94 -5.65
N GLY A 6 8.86 -9.99 -6.52
CA GLY A 6 9.01 -9.01 -7.59
C GLY A 6 7.88 -9.06 -8.59
N GLU A 7 7.44 -10.27 -8.93
CA GLU A 7 6.33 -10.41 -9.86
C GLU A 7 5.04 -9.90 -9.26
N TYR A 8 4.80 -10.20 -7.98
CA TYR A 8 3.62 -9.68 -7.30
C TYR A 8 3.64 -8.16 -7.26
N GLN A 9 4.79 -7.60 -6.92
CA GLN A 9 4.94 -6.16 -6.85
C GLN A 9 4.57 -5.50 -8.18
N LYS A 10 5.10 -6.05 -9.25
CA LYS A 10 4.86 -5.51 -10.58
C LYS A 10 3.39 -5.62 -10.99
N GLU A 11 2.81 -6.79 -10.80
CA GLU A 11 1.45 -7.00 -11.24
C GLU A 11 0.44 -6.22 -10.38
N ILE A 12 0.67 -6.16 -9.09
CA ILE A 12 -0.23 -5.40 -8.24
C ILE A 12 -0.17 -3.92 -8.57
N SER A 13 1.03 -3.41 -8.84
CA SER A 13 1.21 -2.03 -9.25
C SER A 13 0.39 -1.74 -10.51
N GLU A 14 0.46 -2.64 -11.47
CA GLU A 14 -0.26 -2.49 -12.73
C GLU A 14 -1.77 -2.54 -12.51
N ILE A 15 -2.23 -3.46 -11.67
CA ILE A 15 -3.65 -3.59 -11.38
C ILE A 15 -4.18 -2.31 -10.74
N ILE A 16 -3.45 -1.75 -9.80
CA ILE A 16 -3.88 -0.52 -9.13
C ILE A 16 -3.95 0.62 -10.13
N ARG A 17 -2.95 0.74 -10.98
CA ARG A 17 -2.85 1.84 -11.92
C ARG A 17 -3.93 1.79 -13.00
N THR A 18 -4.37 0.60 -13.34
CA THR A 18 -5.32 0.44 -14.44
C THR A 18 -6.70 0.03 -13.96
N ARG A 19 -6.85 -1.23 -13.55
CA ARG A 19 -8.17 -1.78 -13.23
C ARG A 19 -8.80 -1.17 -12.00
N LEU A 20 -8.01 -0.97 -10.97
CA LEU A 20 -8.56 -0.35 -9.77
C LEU A 20 -8.91 1.10 -10.03
N LYS A 21 -8.09 1.80 -10.78
CA LYS A 21 -8.40 3.18 -11.12
C LYS A 21 -9.70 3.28 -11.89
N ASP A 22 -9.95 2.35 -12.79
CA ASP A 22 -11.19 2.31 -13.55
C ASP A 22 -12.39 2.08 -12.64
N LYS A 23 -12.22 1.16 -11.69
CA LYS A 23 -13.29 0.82 -10.76
C LYS A 23 -13.55 1.92 -9.75
N GLU A 24 -12.49 2.60 -9.33
CA GLU A 24 -12.55 3.61 -8.28
C GLU A 24 -11.97 4.92 -8.79
N PRO A 25 -12.79 5.70 -9.49
CA PRO A 25 -12.26 6.97 -10.05
C PRO A 25 -11.74 7.96 -9.02
N ALA A 26 -12.17 7.81 -7.76
CA ALA A 26 -11.69 8.70 -6.70
C ALA A 26 -10.25 8.40 -6.30
N LEU A 27 -9.72 7.26 -6.73
CA LEU A 27 -8.33 6.92 -6.47
C LEU A 27 -7.44 7.93 -7.18
N SER A 28 -6.56 8.59 -6.44
CA SER A 28 -5.75 9.66 -7.01
C SER A 28 -4.39 9.71 -6.36
N GLY A 29 -3.52 10.52 -6.93
CA GLY A 29 -2.13 10.58 -6.48
C GLY A 29 -1.27 9.64 -7.28
N ILE A 30 0.02 9.69 -7.01
CA ILE A 30 0.98 8.78 -7.64
C ILE A 30 1.22 7.65 -6.68
N ILE A 31 0.75 6.46 -7.06
CA ILE A 31 0.77 5.30 -6.17
C ILE A 31 1.84 4.34 -6.64
N SER A 32 2.70 3.96 -5.73
CA SER A 32 3.78 3.02 -6.01
C SER A 32 3.68 1.83 -5.07
N VAL A 33 3.78 0.63 -5.62
CA VAL A 33 3.96 -0.57 -4.83
C VAL A 33 5.46 -0.75 -4.69
N THR A 34 5.98 -0.50 -3.51
CA THR A 34 7.42 -0.47 -3.31
C THR A 34 7.99 -1.82 -2.92
N GLU A 35 7.16 -2.69 -2.37
CA GLU A 35 7.63 -4.01 -1.99
C GLU A 35 6.44 -4.94 -1.80
N ALA A 36 6.63 -6.20 -2.14
CA ALA A 36 5.68 -7.26 -1.83
C ALA A 36 6.45 -8.31 -1.03
N ASP A 37 5.83 -8.78 0.04
CA ASP A 37 6.48 -9.75 0.92
C ASP A 37 5.50 -10.87 1.19
N VAL A 38 5.64 -11.95 0.45
CA VAL A 38 4.76 -13.11 0.55
C VAL A 38 5.27 -14.02 1.65
N ALA A 39 4.36 -14.42 2.55
CA ALA A 39 4.72 -15.29 3.65
C ALA A 39 5.18 -16.65 3.12
N PRO A 40 6.05 -17.34 3.88
CA PRO A 40 6.57 -18.64 3.42
C PRO A 40 5.50 -19.67 3.12
N ASP A 41 4.36 -19.63 3.82
CA ASP A 41 3.28 -20.57 3.57
C ASP A 41 2.38 -20.14 2.42
N LEU A 42 2.67 -18.99 1.81
CA LEU A 42 1.97 -18.46 0.64
C LEU A 42 0.50 -18.11 0.93
N LYS A 43 0.13 -17.97 2.18
CA LYS A 43 -1.25 -17.67 2.54
C LYS A 43 -1.53 -16.20 2.65
N THR A 44 -0.52 -15.42 2.97
CA THR A 44 -0.67 -13.98 3.13
C THR A 44 0.49 -13.27 2.47
N ALA A 45 0.28 -11.99 2.16
CA ALA A 45 1.33 -11.17 1.58
C ALA A 45 1.16 -9.75 2.09
N LYS A 46 2.27 -9.13 2.45
CA LYS A 46 2.29 -7.73 2.84
C LYS A 46 2.70 -6.91 1.64
N ILE A 47 1.90 -5.93 1.32
CA ILE A 47 2.12 -5.11 0.13
C ILE A 47 2.36 -3.68 0.60
N TYR A 48 3.55 -3.18 0.35
CA TYR A 48 3.96 -1.87 0.83
C TYR A 48 3.69 -0.82 -0.24
N ILE A 49 3.03 0.26 0.18
CA ILE A 49 2.53 1.29 -0.70
C ILE A 49 3.12 2.64 -0.33
N SER A 50 3.50 3.39 -1.34
CA SER A 50 3.90 4.79 -1.18
C SER A 50 2.97 5.60 -2.06
N ILE A 51 2.44 6.71 -1.55
CA ILE A 51 1.53 7.56 -2.29
C ILE A 51 2.02 8.99 -2.23
N PHE A 52 2.23 9.58 -3.39
CA PHE A 52 2.56 10.98 -3.51
C PHE A 52 1.27 11.71 -3.88
N ALA A 53 0.79 12.57 -3.00
CA ALA A 53 -0.50 13.22 -3.16
C ALA A 53 -0.38 14.69 -2.81
N LYS A 54 -1.41 15.45 -3.21
CA LYS A 54 -1.37 16.89 -2.97
C LYS A 54 -1.50 17.26 -1.49
N ASP A 55 -2.16 16.40 -0.72
CA ASP A 55 -2.30 16.62 0.71
C ASP A 55 -2.54 15.29 1.40
N GLU A 56 -2.54 15.36 2.72
CA GLU A 56 -2.68 14.16 3.53
C GLU A 56 -4.05 13.50 3.35
N ALA A 57 -5.08 14.30 3.16
CA ALA A 57 -6.42 13.76 2.99
C ALA A 57 -6.52 12.90 1.74
N GLU A 58 -5.93 13.37 0.65
CA GLU A 58 -5.92 12.59 -0.59
C GLU A 58 -5.14 11.30 -0.41
N LYS A 59 -4.01 11.41 0.27
CA LYS A 59 -3.15 10.27 0.52
C LYS A 59 -3.90 9.18 1.30
N LEU A 60 -4.54 9.57 2.37
CA LEU A 60 -5.28 8.63 3.22
C LEU A 60 -6.49 8.04 2.50
N ARG A 61 -7.19 8.87 1.75
CA ARG A 61 -8.35 8.41 0.99
C ARG A 61 -7.94 7.35 -0.03
N SER A 62 -6.85 7.60 -0.75
CA SER A 62 -6.39 6.64 -1.75
C SER A 62 -5.92 5.34 -1.10
N PHE A 63 -5.24 5.46 0.03
CA PHE A 63 -4.81 4.26 0.74
C PHE A 63 -6.02 3.44 1.19
N ASP A 64 -7.05 4.10 1.70
CA ASP A 64 -8.26 3.41 2.13
C ASP A 64 -8.94 2.70 0.97
N ILE A 65 -8.99 3.36 -0.18
CA ILE A 65 -9.59 2.75 -1.37
C ILE A 65 -8.83 1.47 -1.75
N ILE A 66 -7.52 1.54 -1.74
CA ILE A 66 -6.71 0.36 -2.05
C ILE A 66 -6.98 -0.75 -1.06
N SER A 67 -6.96 -0.42 0.23
CA SER A 67 -7.17 -1.42 1.27
C SER A 67 -8.55 -2.05 1.19
N GLU A 68 -9.56 -1.24 0.94
CA GLU A 68 -10.93 -1.74 0.84
C GLU A 68 -11.12 -2.63 -0.38
N ASN A 69 -10.24 -2.50 -1.35
CA ASN A 69 -10.32 -3.28 -2.57
C ASN A 69 -9.31 -4.42 -2.60
N ALA A 70 -8.83 -4.84 -1.44
CA ALA A 70 -7.85 -5.94 -1.39
C ALA A 70 -8.39 -7.19 -2.06
N GLY A 71 -9.68 -7.49 -1.86
CA GLY A 71 -10.29 -8.65 -2.51
C GLY A 71 -10.33 -8.53 -4.02
N PHE A 72 -10.67 -7.34 -4.49
CA PHE A 72 -10.70 -7.08 -5.92
C PHE A 72 -9.30 -7.26 -6.52
N ILE A 73 -8.30 -6.66 -5.87
CA ILE A 73 -6.94 -6.74 -6.37
C ILE A 73 -6.46 -8.19 -6.35
N ARG A 74 -6.79 -8.92 -5.29
CA ARG A 74 -6.42 -10.33 -5.18
C ARG A 74 -7.02 -11.13 -6.34
N HIS A 75 -8.29 -10.87 -6.64
CA HIS A 75 -8.97 -11.57 -7.73
C HIS A 75 -8.30 -11.28 -9.06
N GLU A 76 -8.02 -10.01 -9.34
CA GLU A 76 -7.37 -9.63 -10.58
C GLU A 76 -5.97 -10.24 -10.68
N LEU A 77 -5.27 -10.29 -9.54
CA LEU A 77 -3.95 -10.88 -9.51
C LEU A 77 -3.99 -12.35 -9.88
N SER A 78 -5.00 -13.07 -9.39
CA SER A 78 -5.14 -14.49 -9.72
C SER A 78 -5.37 -14.69 -11.22
N GLN A 79 -6.06 -13.74 -11.83
CA GLN A 79 -6.33 -13.82 -13.27
C GLN A 79 -5.04 -13.60 -14.08
N VAL A 80 -4.31 -12.53 -13.79
CA VAL A 80 -3.11 -12.23 -14.58
C VAL A 80 -1.99 -13.22 -14.34
N MET A 81 -1.87 -13.74 -13.14
CA MET A 81 -0.81 -14.69 -12.82
C MET A 81 -1.24 -16.14 -13.06
N ARG A 82 -2.50 -16.33 -13.41
CA ARG A 82 -3.04 -17.66 -13.70
C ARG A 82 -2.78 -18.62 -12.55
N MET A 83 -3.01 -18.13 -11.35
CA MET A 83 -2.80 -18.95 -10.16
C MET A 83 -4.14 -19.34 -9.57
N ARG A 84 -4.22 -20.59 -9.16
CA ARG A 84 -5.44 -21.07 -8.53
C ARG A 84 -5.64 -20.41 -7.17
N THR A 85 -4.56 -20.24 -6.45
CA THR A 85 -4.58 -19.67 -5.11
C THR A 85 -3.64 -18.50 -5.04
N VAL A 86 -4.11 -17.40 -4.48
CA VAL A 86 -3.32 -16.20 -4.31
C VAL A 86 -3.38 -15.81 -2.84
N PRO A 87 -2.27 -15.34 -2.26
CA PRO A 87 -2.28 -14.94 -0.86
C PRO A 87 -3.28 -13.84 -0.57
N ALA A 88 -3.78 -13.81 0.65
CA ALA A 88 -4.57 -12.69 1.10
C ALA A 88 -3.63 -11.48 1.22
N LEU A 89 -4.08 -10.33 0.73
CA LEU A 89 -3.23 -9.15 0.67
C LEU A 89 -3.51 -8.21 1.83
N THR A 90 -2.45 -7.71 2.44
CA THR A 90 -2.52 -6.67 3.46
C THR A 90 -1.69 -5.50 2.97
N PHE A 91 -2.30 -4.33 2.88
CA PHE A 91 -1.60 -3.15 2.40
C PHE A 91 -1.07 -2.33 3.56
N LEU A 92 0.17 -1.91 3.44
CA LEU A 92 0.87 -1.19 4.49
C LEU A 92 1.61 -0.01 3.87
N TRP A 93 1.83 1.01 4.67
CA TRP A 93 2.65 2.12 4.23
C TRP A 93 4.11 1.71 4.15
N ASP A 94 4.77 2.13 3.09
CA ASP A 94 6.19 1.91 2.98
C ASP A 94 6.94 2.99 3.74
N GLY A 95 7.68 2.60 4.75
CA GLY A 95 8.49 3.52 5.52
C GLY A 95 9.96 3.45 5.20
N SER A 96 10.33 2.58 4.26
CA SER A 96 11.75 2.32 4.05
C SER A 96 12.51 3.49 3.45
N MET A 97 11.91 4.14 2.46
CA MET A 97 12.59 5.21 1.76
C MET A 97 12.90 6.41 2.62
N ALA A 98 11.92 6.82 3.37
CA ALA A 98 12.06 7.98 4.22
C ALA A 98 12.01 7.58 5.67
N TYR A 99 12.47 6.38 5.96
CA TYR A 99 12.32 5.86 7.31
C TYR A 99 12.93 6.78 8.34
N GLY A 100 14.14 7.23 8.13
CA GLY A 100 14.80 8.12 9.07
C GLY A 100 14.03 9.40 9.28
N ALA A 101 13.73 10.09 8.20
CA ALA A 101 13.00 11.33 8.27
C ALA A 101 11.61 11.08 8.84
N LYS A 102 11.01 9.99 8.45
CA LYS A 102 9.69 9.62 8.92
C LYS A 102 9.68 9.36 10.40
N MET A 103 10.69 8.67 10.86
CA MET A 103 10.79 8.38 12.29
C MET A 103 11.00 9.64 13.10
N ASP A 104 11.84 10.52 12.62
CA ASP A 104 12.04 11.80 13.28
C ASP A 104 10.74 12.57 13.37
N GLU A 105 10.04 12.60 12.28
CA GLU A 105 8.77 13.26 12.20
C GLU A 105 7.76 12.64 13.14
N LEU A 106 7.75 11.34 13.17
CA LEU A 106 6.83 10.60 14.01
C LEU A 106 7.11 10.85 15.49
N PHE A 107 8.36 10.79 15.86
CA PHE A 107 8.74 11.09 17.23
C PHE A 107 8.34 12.49 17.63
N LYS A 108 8.55 13.41 16.72
CA LYS A 108 8.16 14.79 16.96
C LYS A 108 6.67 14.90 17.16
N LYS A 109 5.90 14.25 16.32
CA LYS A 109 4.47 14.25 16.42
C LYS A 109 3.99 13.63 17.71
N ILE A 110 4.60 12.56 18.11
CA ILE A 110 4.23 11.92 19.36
C ILE A 110 4.47 12.84 20.52
N HIS A 111 5.62 13.51 20.53
CA HIS A 111 5.92 14.47 21.57
C HIS A 111 4.91 15.61 21.57
N ASP A 112 4.65 16.15 20.41
CA ASP A 112 3.71 17.25 20.29
C ASP A 112 2.33 16.84 20.75
N SER A 113 1.90 15.66 20.36
CA SER A 113 0.59 15.16 20.75
C SER A 113 0.48 14.98 22.23
N GLU A 114 1.53 14.47 22.82
CA GLU A 114 1.53 14.27 24.26
C GLU A 114 1.52 15.57 25.00
N GLU A 115 2.16 16.56 24.42
CA GLU A 115 2.21 17.88 25.05
C GLU A 115 0.94 18.62 24.86
N LYS A 116 0.45 18.68 23.66
CA LYS A 116 -0.74 19.41 23.40
C LYS A 116 -1.91 18.52 23.24
N LYS A 117 -1.74 17.48 22.74
CA LYS A 117 -2.68 16.65 22.28
C LYS A 117 -3.33 17.05 21.17
N ASP A 118 -2.79 17.51 20.62
CA ASP A 118 -2.89 17.63 19.43
C ASP A 118 -2.77 17.65 18.51
N GLY A 119 -2.55 17.85 18.34
CA GLY A 119 -2.23 17.84 17.38
C GLY A 119 -1.97 18.13 16.60
N ASP A 120 -1.88 18.58 16.63
CA ASP A 120 -1.42 18.71 15.84
C ASP A 120 -1.09 18.58 15.30
N ASP A 121 -1.23 18.74 15.44
CA ASP A 121 -0.79 18.54 14.91
C ASP A 121 -0.78 18.45 14.56
#